data_fd1999f7a093456b63aca668152a477a
#
_entry.id   fd1999f7a093456b63aca668152a477a
#
_cell.length_a   1.000
_cell.length_b   1.000
_cell.length_c   1.000
_cell.angle_alpha   90.00
_cell.angle_beta   90.00
_cell.angle_gamma   90.00
#
_symmetry.space_group_name_H-M   'P 1'
#
loop_
_entity.id
_entity.type
_entity.pdbx_description
1 polymer ?
#
loop_
_entity_poly.entity_id
_entity_poly.type
_entity_poly.pdbx_seq_one_letter_code
_entity_poly.pdbx_strand_id
1 'polypeptide(L)'
;TLCIIDSHASHADLTDEYAAIPTEMKQVAAFFGKEVLNDVDEQAFYASLPALRESCGDRAVLRAMHFFEENQRVKFQVRALHNDNFSAFLTYVNDSGRSSWLKLQNVTALGAAKHQEMAFTLALCKKLLNGEGAVRVHGGGFAGTALAFVPNDRFAEFKAGVEQALGE
;
A
#
# COMPACT_ATOMS: atom_id res chain seq x y z
N THR A 1 18.10 8.55 -3.39
CA THR A 1 17.21 9.71 -3.10
C THR A 1 15.82 9.23 -2.75
N LEU A 2 15.23 9.78 -1.69
CA LEU A 2 13.82 9.62 -1.36
C LEU A 2 13.00 10.70 -2.07
N CYS A 3 11.97 10.30 -2.81
CA CYS A 3 11.10 11.19 -3.57
C CYS A 3 9.65 11.05 -3.11
N ILE A 4 8.93 12.15 -3.06
CA ILE A 4 7.48 12.21 -2.94
C ILE A 4 6.96 12.75 -4.26
N ILE A 5 6.09 11.99 -4.92
CA ILE A 5 5.53 12.30 -6.23
C ILE A 5 4.05 12.57 -6.06
N ASP A 6 3.58 13.75 -6.43
CA ASP A 6 2.16 14.07 -6.46
C ASP A 6 1.51 13.33 -7.64
N SER A 7 0.43 12.60 -7.36
CA SER A 7 -0.34 11.91 -8.39
C SER A 7 -1.34 12.83 -9.09
N HIS A 8 -1.54 14.04 -8.60
CA HIS A 8 -2.57 14.99 -8.99
C HIS A 8 -4.01 14.44 -8.85
N ALA A 9 -4.19 13.35 -8.11
CA ALA A 9 -5.51 12.81 -7.82
C ALA A 9 -6.26 13.71 -6.84
N SER A 10 -7.54 13.97 -7.13
CA SER A 10 -8.41 14.72 -6.23
C SER A 10 -8.78 13.89 -5.00
N HIS A 11 -8.80 14.52 -3.82
CA HIS A 11 -9.34 13.96 -2.59
C HIS A 11 -10.86 14.11 -2.47
N ALA A 12 -11.52 14.77 -3.43
CA ALA A 12 -12.97 14.95 -3.43
C ALA A 12 -13.67 13.58 -3.49
N ASP A 13 -14.74 13.44 -2.73
CA ASP A 13 -15.61 12.25 -2.72
C ASP A 13 -14.96 10.92 -2.30
N LEU A 14 -13.80 10.95 -1.61
CA LEU A 14 -13.09 9.76 -1.14
C LEU A 14 -13.35 9.40 0.33
N THR A 15 -14.19 10.15 1.02
CA THR A 15 -14.45 9.96 2.46
C THR A 15 -14.91 8.53 2.78
N ASP A 16 -15.81 7.98 1.96
CA ASP A 16 -16.35 6.63 2.16
C ASP A 16 -15.28 5.56 1.93
N GLU A 17 -14.38 5.75 0.96
CA GLU A 17 -13.27 4.84 0.69
C GLU A 17 -12.29 4.79 1.87
N TYR A 18 -11.94 5.95 2.44
CA TYR A 18 -11.10 6.02 3.63
C TYR A 18 -11.79 5.40 4.85
N ALA A 19 -13.08 5.65 5.05
CA ALA A 19 -13.84 5.11 6.16
C ALA A 19 -14.05 3.58 6.06
N ALA A 20 -14.14 3.04 4.85
CA ALA A 20 -14.33 1.61 4.62
C ALA A 20 -13.16 0.77 5.13
N ILE A 21 -11.91 1.26 5.05
CA ILE A 21 -10.73 0.50 5.49
C ILE A 21 -10.82 0.14 6.98
N PRO A 22 -10.88 1.09 7.93
CA PRO A 22 -10.97 0.74 9.34
C PRO A 22 -12.28 0.04 9.69
N THR A 23 -13.38 0.35 9.02
CA THR A 23 -14.68 -0.30 9.24
C THR A 23 -14.61 -1.80 8.95
N GLU A 24 -14.08 -2.18 7.80
CA GLU A 24 -13.94 -3.59 7.41
C GLU A 24 -12.92 -4.32 8.29
N MET A 25 -11.82 -3.69 8.67
CA MET A 25 -10.87 -4.27 9.64
C MET A 25 -11.52 -4.53 11.01
N LYS A 26 -12.38 -3.61 11.48
CA LYS A 26 -13.15 -3.79 12.72
C LYS A 26 -14.19 -4.90 12.60
N GLN A 27 -14.83 -5.08 11.45
CA GLN A 27 -15.74 -6.22 11.22
C GLN A 27 -15.01 -7.55 11.40
N VAL A 28 -13.81 -7.69 10.85
CA VAL A 28 -12.99 -8.90 11.05
C VAL A 28 -12.60 -9.08 12.51
N ALA A 29 -12.21 -8.02 13.22
CA ALA A 29 -11.89 -8.09 14.65
C ALA A 29 -13.11 -8.51 15.48
N ALA A 30 -14.29 -7.96 15.17
CA ALA A 30 -15.56 -8.29 15.85
C ALA A 30 -15.96 -9.76 15.72
N PHE A 31 -15.62 -10.44 14.60
CA PHE A 31 -15.82 -11.88 14.44
C PHE A 31 -15.12 -12.68 15.56
N PHE A 32 -14.01 -12.19 16.08
CA PHE A 32 -13.27 -12.78 17.20
C PHE A 32 -13.64 -12.17 18.56
N GLY A 33 -14.69 -11.34 18.63
CA GLY A 33 -15.07 -10.62 19.86
C GLY A 33 -14.02 -9.55 20.28
N LYS A 34 -13.30 -8.99 19.33
CA LYS A 34 -12.27 -7.95 19.55
C LYS A 34 -12.69 -6.63 18.92
N GLU A 35 -12.15 -5.53 19.43
CA GLU A 35 -12.41 -4.19 18.89
C GLU A 35 -11.48 -3.84 17.71
N VAL A 36 -10.25 -4.34 17.74
CA VAL A 36 -9.20 -4.06 16.75
C VAL A 36 -8.44 -5.34 16.37
N LEU A 37 -7.88 -5.37 15.15
CA LEU A 37 -7.12 -6.52 14.65
C LEU A 37 -5.85 -6.81 15.46
N ASN A 38 -5.28 -5.80 16.12
CA ASN A 38 -4.10 -5.99 16.96
C ASN A 38 -4.32 -6.97 18.11
N ASP A 39 -5.56 -7.14 18.55
CA ASP A 39 -5.95 -8.02 19.65
C ASP A 39 -6.40 -9.41 19.17
N VAL A 40 -6.39 -9.63 17.88
CA VAL A 40 -6.74 -10.91 17.24
C VAL A 40 -5.49 -11.76 17.07
N ASP A 41 -5.59 -13.04 17.44
CA ASP A 41 -4.53 -14.00 17.17
C ASP A 41 -4.42 -14.29 15.66
N GLU A 42 -3.23 -14.10 15.09
CA GLU A 42 -3.00 -14.25 13.66
C GLU A 42 -3.25 -15.69 13.19
N GLN A 43 -2.90 -16.70 14.00
CA GLN A 43 -3.12 -18.11 13.64
C GLN A 43 -4.61 -18.43 13.61
N ALA A 44 -5.38 -17.93 14.60
CA ALA A 44 -6.82 -18.08 14.62
C ALA A 44 -7.47 -17.38 13.41
N PHE A 45 -6.98 -16.21 13.00
CA PHE A 45 -7.44 -15.52 11.80
C PHE A 45 -7.29 -16.40 10.56
N TYR A 46 -6.08 -16.91 10.29
CA TYR A 46 -5.82 -17.74 9.11
C TYR A 46 -6.56 -19.10 9.15
N ALA A 47 -6.77 -19.67 10.32
CA ALA A 47 -7.57 -20.89 10.48
C ALA A 47 -9.06 -20.68 10.20
N SER A 48 -9.56 -19.44 10.30
CA SER A 48 -10.99 -19.10 10.17
C SER A 48 -11.34 -18.51 8.80
N LEU A 49 -10.44 -18.50 7.81
CA LEU A 49 -10.66 -17.84 6.52
C LEU A 49 -11.99 -18.20 5.82
N PRO A 50 -12.44 -19.48 5.73
CA PRO A 50 -13.70 -19.78 5.09
C PRO A 50 -14.89 -19.06 5.74
N ALA A 51 -14.99 -19.12 7.07
CA ALA A 51 -16.07 -18.49 7.84
C ALA A 51 -15.99 -16.94 7.79
N LEU A 52 -14.77 -16.38 7.83
CA LEU A 52 -14.54 -14.94 7.69
C LEU A 52 -14.99 -14.41 6.34
N ARG A 53 -14.69 -15.13 5.26
CA ARG A 53 -15.11 -14.75 3.89
C ARG A 53 -16.62 -14.74 3.76
N GLU A 54 -17.30 -15.70 4.36
CA GLU A 54 -18.76 -15.77 4.39
C GLU A 54 -19.38 -14.64 5.23
N SER A 55 -18.80 -14.35 6.39
CA SER A 55 -19.33 -13.36 7.35
C SER A 55 -18.98 -11.91 7.00
N CYS A 56 -17.74 -11.64 6.59
CA CYS A 56 -17.20 -10.29 6.42
C CYS A 56 -16.98 -9.91 4.95
N GLY A 57 -16.95 -10.89 4.05
CA GLY A 57 -16.62 -10.71 2.64
C GLY A 57 -15.11 -10.67 2.35
N ASP A 58 -14.77 -10.94 1.10
CA ASP A 58 -13.37 -11.10 0.66
C ASP A 58 -12.52 -9.84 0.87
N ARG A 59 -13.07 -8.64 0.61
CA ARG A 59 -12.31 -7.40 0.75
C ARG A 59 -11.91 -7.10 2.20
N ALA A 60 -12.81 -7.31 3.16
CA ALA A 60 -12.50 -7.15 4.58
C ALA A 60 -11.40 -8.13 5.03
N VAL A 61 -11.47 -9.38 4.57
CA VAL A 61 -10.44 -10.40 4.85
C VAL A 61 -9.10 -10.02 4.23
N LEU A 62 -9.07 -9.55 2.98
CA LEU A 62 -7.84 -9.08 2.31
C LEU A 62 -7.21 -7.91 3.07
N ARG A 63 -8.01 -6.95 3.53
CA ARG A 63 -7.55 -5.81 4.35
C ARG A 63 -6.95 -6.27 5.68
N ALA A 64 -7.56 -7.26 6.33
CA ALA A 64 -7.00 -7.86 7.55
C ALA A 64 -5.69 -8.62 7.27
N MET A 65 -5.58 -9.37 6.17
CA MET A 65 -4.31 -9.99 5.74
C MET A 65 -3.21 -8.93 5.56
N HIS A 66 -3.55 -7.82 4.89
CA HIS A 66 -2.60 -6.70 4.75
C HIS A 66 -2.11 -6.23 6.13
N PHE A 67 -3.01 -6.03 7.08
CA PHE A 67 -2.67 -5.57 8.43
C PHE A 67 -1.64 -6.48 9.12
N PHE A 68 -1.87 -7.78 9.17
CA PHE A 68 -0.95 -8.73 9.81
C PHE A 68 0.40 -8.78 9.11
N GLU A 69 0.39 -8.89 7.79
CA GLU A 69 1.63 -8.94 7.01
C GLU A 69 2.42 -7.62 7.07
N GLU A 70 1.74 -6.47 7.08
CA GLU A 70 2.40 -5.17 7.14
C GLU A 70 3.07 -4.96 8.49
N ASN A 71 2.43 -5.35 9.59
CA ASN A 71 3.04 -5.31 10.92
C ASN A 71 4.32 -6.16 10.99
N GLN A 72 4.34 -7.31 10.35
CA GLN A 72 5.54 -8.15 10.27
C GLN A 72 6.60 -7.52 9.35
N ARG A 73 6.17 -6.92 8.23
CA ARG A 73 7.05 -6.28 7.26
C ARG A 73 7.79 -5.08 7.84
N VAL A 74 7.11 -4.27 8.69
CA VAL A 74 7.76 -3.17 9.42
C VAL A 74 8.93 -3.68 10.28
N LYS A 75 8.76 -4.81 10.97
CA LYS A 75 9.85 -5.41 11.76
C LYS A 75 11.04 -5.84 10.89
N PHE A 76 10.75 -6.36 9.69
CA PHE A 76 11.79 -6.74 8.73
C PHE A 76 12.50 -5.52 8.15
N GLN A 77 11.77 -4.44 7.83
CA GLN A 77 12.36 -3.16 7.38
C GLN A 77 13.30 -2.58 8.43
N VAL A 78 12.87 -2.52 9.70
CA VAL A 78 13.70 -2.05 10.81
C VAL A 78 14.97 -2.90 10.95
N ARG A 79 14.84 -4.24 10.92
CA ARG A 79 15.98 -5.14 10.98
C ARG A 79 16.93 -4.97 9.81
N ALA A 80 16.41 -4.78 8.59
CA ALA A 80 17.22 -4.56 7.40
C ALA A 80 18.06 -3.29 7.53
N LEU A 81 17.48 -2.20 8.03
CA LEU A 81 18.19 -0.94 8.25
C LEU A 81 19.24 -1.07 9.37
N HIS A 82 18.93 -1.74 10.47
CA HIS A 82 19.90 -1.97 11.55
C HIS A 82 21.11 -2.83 11.12
N ASN A 83 20.93 -3.66 10.11
CA ASN A 83 21.99 -4.52 9.56
C ASN A 83 22.65 -3.91 8.31
N ASP A 84 22.45 -2.63 8.04
CA ASP A 84 22.95 -1.94 6.84
C ASP A 84 22.56 -2.64 5.51
N ASN A 85 21.48 -3.43 5.51
CA ASN A 85 20.99 -4.15 4.35
C ASN A 85 19.90 -3.34 3.63
N PHE A 86 20.33 -2.29 2.94
CA PHE A 86 19.41 -1.39 2.25
C PHE A 86 18.66 -2.07 1.08
N SER A 87 19.28 -3.05 0.42
CA SER A 87 18.62 -3.84 -0.63
C SER A 87 17.41 -4.61 -0.09
N ALA A 88 17.54 -5.28 1.05
CA ALA A 88 16.42 -5.95 1.70
C ALA A 88 15.35 -4.95 2.14
N PHE A 89 15.72 -3.78 2.66
CA PHE A 89 14.77 -2.72 3.00
C PHE A 89 13.94 -2.30 1.77
N LEU A 90 14.56 -2.04 0.62
CA LEU A 90 13.87 -1.68 -0.62
C LEU A 90 12.93 -2.81 -1.11
N THR A 91 13.35 -4.06 -0.95
CA THR A 91 12.47 -5.21 -1.24
C THR A 91 11.21 -5.16 -0.40
N TYR A 92 11.31 -4.93 0.91
CA TYR A 92 10.14 -4.83 1.79
C TYR A 92 9.27 -3.60 1.50
N VAL A 93 9.84 -2.48 1.04
CA VAL A 93 9.06 -1.32 0.58
C VAL A 93 8.23 -1.68 -0.65
N ASN A 94 8.82 -2.38 -1.63
CA ASN A 94 8.09 -2.86 -2.80
C ASN A 94 7.00 -3.88 -2.44
N ASP A 95 7.27 -4.80 -1.49
CA ASP A 95 6.30 -5.77 -1.01
C ASP A 95 5.13 -5.08 -0.30
N SER A 96 5.40 -4.04 0.48
CA SER A 96 4.39 -3.18 1.09
C SER A 96 3.49 -2.52 0.02
N GLY A 97 4.10 -1.96 -1.03
CA GLY A 97 3.36 -1.38 -2.15
C GLY A 97 2.47 -2.40 -2.88
N ARG A 98 2.97 -3.61 -3.12
CA ARG A 98 2.17 -4.70 -3.70
C ARG A 98 1.02 -5.12 -2.80
N SER A 99 1.26 -5.23 -1.50
CA SER A 99 0.25 -5.58 -0.51
C SER A 99 -0.83 -4.49 -0.40
N SER A 100 -0.44 -3.21 -0.43
CA SER A 100 -1.38 -2.08 -0.50
C SER A 100 -2.30 -2.20 -1.71
N TRP A 101 -1.76 -2.46 -2.89
CA TRP A 101 -2.54 -2.57 -4.12
C TRP A 101 -3.47 -3.79 -4.11
N LEU A 102 -2.92 -4.96 -3.80
CA LEU A 102 -3.65 -6.24 -3.91
C LEU A 102 -4.64 -6.45 -2.75
N LYS A 103 -4.24 -6.14 -1.52
CA LYS A 103 -4.95 -6.53 -0.31
C LYS A 103 -5.67 -5.37 0.38
N LEU A 104 -4.95 -4.28 0.68
CA LEU A 104 -5.56 -3.10 1.29
C LEU A 104 -6.52 -2.42 0.30
N GLN A 105 -6.19 -2.46 -0.98
CA GLN A 105 -6.96 -1.88 -2.08
C GLN A 105 -7.21 -0.39 -1.88
N ASN A 106 -6.14 0.34 -1.56
CA ASN A 106 -6.14 1.77 -1.33
C ASN A 106 -5.44 2.57 -2.44
N VAL A 107 -5.37 2.02 -3.65
CA VAL A 107 -4.73 2.68 -4.80
C VAL A 107 -5.76 3.26 -5.75
N THR A 108 -6.88 2.56 -5.96
CA THR A 108 -7.94 2.98 -6.87
C THR A 108 -9.28 2.92 -6.13
N ALA A 109 -10.08 4.00 -6.23
CA ALA A 109 -11.41 4.05 -5.65
C ALA A 109 -12.36 3.08 -6.36
N LEU A 110 -13.36 2.59 -5.64
CA LEU A 110 -14.35 1.66 -6.18
C LEU A 110 -15.12 2.32 -7.34
N GLY A 111 -15.19 1.61 -8.48
CA GLY A 111 -15.88 2.10 -9.67
C GLY A 111 -15.13 3.15 -10.48
N ALA A 112 -13.95 3.57 -10.09
CA ALA A 112 -13.11 4.49 -10.84
C ALA A 112 -12.61 3.82 -12.14
N ALA A 113 -13.10 4.26 -13.29
CA ALA A 113 -12.68 3.76 -14.60
C ALA A 113 -11.70 4.71 -15.31
N LYS A 114 -11.95 6.01 -15.24
CA LYS A 114 -11.16 7.03 -15.95
C LYS A 114 -10.10 7.69 -15.08
N HIS A 115 -10.39 7.86 -13.80
CA HIS A 115 -9.56 8.59 -12.84
C HIS A 115 -8.84 7.59 -11.93
N GLN A 116 -7.65 7.17 -12.33
CA GLN A 116 -6.79 6.23 -11.63
C GLN A 116 -5.37 6.79 -11.51
N GLU A 117 -5.27 8.06 -11.19
CA GLU A 117 -4.03 8.84 -11.19
C GLU A 117 -2.97 8.20 -10.29
N MET A 118 -3.34 7.73 -9.09
CA MET A 118 -2.42 7.05 -8.18
C MET A 118 -1.89 5.75 -8.78
N ALA A 119 -2.76 4.92 -9.38
CA ALA A 119 -2.35 3.68 -10.02
C ALA A 119 -1.42 3.94 -11.21
N PHE A 120 -1.74 4.94 -12.01
CA PHE A 120 -0.90 5.38 -13.14
C PHE A 120 0.47 5.85 -12.64
N THR A 121 0.52 6.71 -11.62
CA THR A 121 1.76 7.23 -11.03
C THR A 121 2.64 6.09 -10.52
N LEU A 122 2.09 5.14 -9.78
CA LEU A 122 2.84 3.98 -9.27
C LEU A 122 3.39 3.11 -10.40
N ALA A 123 2.58 2.85 -11.42
CA ALA A 123 2.99 2.05 -12.58
C ALA A 123 4.10 2.75 -13.39
N LEU A 124 3.98 4.06 -13.60
CA LEU A 124 5.00 4.90 -14.25
C LEU A 124 6.31 4.88 -13.47
N CYS A 125 6.27 5.19 -12.18
CA CYS A 125 7.46 5.19 -11.32
C CYS A 125 8.15 3.82 -11.33
N LYS A 126 7.38 2.73 -11.23
CA LYS A 126 7.92 1.36 -11.29
C LYS A 126 8.61 1.09 -12.62
N LYS A 127 8.04 1.54 -13.73
CA LYS A 127 8.66 1.42 -15.07
C LYS A 127 9.97 2.21 -15.15
N LEU A 128 9.97 3.46 -14.67
CA LEU A 128 11.15 4.33 -14.70
C LEU A 128 12.28 3.81 -13.80
N LEU A 129 11.95 3.20 -12.66
CA LEU A 129 12.91 2.56 -11.77
C LEU A 129 13.56 1.30 -12.39
N ASN A 130 12.90 0.66 -13.34
CA ASN A 130 13.41 -0.49 -14.10
C ASN A 130 14.03 -1.61 -13.23
N GLY A 131 13.37 -1.93 -12.12
CA GLY A 131 13.82 -2.98 -11.18
C GLY A 131 14.80 -2.51 -10.09
N GLU A 132 15.26 -1.26 -10.14
CA GLU A 132 16.10 -0.65 -9.13
C GLU A 132 15.27 0.26 -8.20
N GLY A 133 15.68 0.39 -6.93
CA GLY A 133 14.93 1.21 -5.97
C GLY A 133 13.61 0.59 -5.53
N ALA A 134 12.67 1.44 -5.09
CA ALA A 134 11.37 0.99 -4.61
C ALA A 134 10.31 2.08 -4.76
N VAL A 135 9.04 1.69 -4.90
CA VAL A 135 7.90 2.61 -4.96
C VAL A 135 6.68 2.02 -4.27
N ARG A 136 5.95 2.87 -3.57
CA ARG A 136 4.66 2.52 -2.97
C ARG A 136 3.75 3.76 -2.87
N VAL A 137 2.47 3.52 -2.64
CA VAL A 137 1.56 4.57 -2.22
C VAL A 137 2.03 5.18 -0.89
N HIS A 138 1.92 6.48 -0.72
CA HIS A 138 2.27 7.20 0.49
C HIS A 138 1.01 7.68 1.21
N GLY A 139 0.93 7.44 2.52
CA GLY A 139 -0.25 7.81 3.32
C GLY A 139 -1.45 6.89 3.11
N GLY A 140 -2.66 7.46 3.18
CA GLY A 140 -3.93 6.72 3.11
C GLY A 140 -4.25 6.11 1.75
N GLY A 141 -3.64 6.58 0.69
CA GLY A 141 -3.88 6.10 -0.66
C GLY A 141 -5.05 6.78 -1.38
N PHE A 142 -5.60 6.14 -2.41
CA PHE A 142 -6.63 6.59 -3.34
C PHE A 142 -6.26 7.86 -4.11
N ALA A 143 -5.71 8.86 -3.44
CA ALA A 143 -5.24 10.14 -3.97
C ALA A 143 -3.92 10.56 -3.29
N GLY A 144 -3.45 11.78 -3.57
CA GLY A 144 -2.25 12.34 -2.95
C GLY A 144 -0.97 11.83 -3.59
N THR A 145 -0.07 11.25 -2.81
CA THR A 145 1.31 11.06 -3.24
C THR A 145 1.77 9.61 -3.26
N ALA A 146 2.72 9.32 -4.15
CA ALA A 146 3.55 8.12 -4.12
C ALA A 146 4.91 8.42 -3.47
N LEU A 147 5.47 7.40 -2.82
CA LEU A 147 6.82 7.45 -2.24
C LEU A 147 7.74 6.57 -3.08
N ALA A 148 8.88 7.11 -3.52
CA ALA A 148 9.87 6.36 -4.25
C ALA A 148 11.28 6.51 -3.66
N PHE A 149 12.02 5.41 -3.63
CA PHE A 149 13.45 5.37 -3.39
C PHE A 149 14.15 5.20 -4.74
N VAL A 150 14.82 6.24 -5.19
CA VAL A 150 15.45 6.32 -6.51
C VAL A 150 16.98 6.26 -6.36
N PRO A 151 17.70 5.41 -7.11
CA PRO A 151 19.16 5.46 -7.16
C PRO A 151 19.65 6.88 -7.51
N ASN A 152 20.70 7.34 -6.83
CA ASN A 152 21.16 8.74 -6.98
C ASN A 152 21.62 9.06 -8.40
N ASP A 153 22.26 8.11 -9.06
CA ASP A 153 22.75 8.20 -10.44
C ASP A 153 21.62 8.20 -11.48
N ARG A 154 20.42 7.71 -11.12
CA ARG A 154 19.24 7.69 -11.99
C ARG A 154 18.22 8.79 -11.69
N PHE A 155 18.47 9.59 -10.65
CA PHE A 155 17.48 10.58 -10.17
C PHE A 155 17.08 11.59 -11.25
N ALA A 156 18.04 12.11 -12.03
CA ALA A 156 17.75 13.11 -13.07
C ALA A 156 16.85 12.54 -14.18
N GLU A 157 17.14 11.31 -14.65
CA GLU A 157 16.32 10.60 -15.64
C GLU A 157 14.94 10.28 -15.10
N PHE A 158 14.86 9.76 -13.87
CA PHE A 158 13.60 9.46 -13.20
C PHE A 158 12.72 10.71 -13.07
N LYS A 159 13.28 11.82 -12.56
CA LYS A 159 12.58 13.09 -12.42
C LYS A 159 12.04 13.57 -13.76
N ALA A 160 12.88 13.64 -14.80
CA ALA A 160 12.45 14.07 -16.12
C ALA A 160 11.32 13.21 -16.70
N GLY A 161 11.37 11.87 -16.50
CA GLY A 161 10.33 10.97 -16.95
C GLY A 161 9.00 11.14 -16.21
N VAL A 162 9.05 11.42 -14.90
CA VAL A 162 7.85 11.72 -14.09
C VAL A 162 7.23 13.05 -14.53
N GLU A 163 8.03 14.12 -14.62
CA GLU A 163 7.55 15.46 -15.01
C GLU A 163 7.00 15.48 -16.45
N GLN A 164 7.62 14.73 -17.37
CA GLN A 164 7.10 14.59 -18.73
C GLN A 164 5.69 13.98 -18.79
N ALA A 165 5.41 13.05 -17.90
CA ALA A 165 4.16 12.30 -17.93
C ALA A 165 3.05 12.88 -17.04
N LEU A 166 3.41 13.49 -15.91
CA LEU A 166 2.45 14.01 -14.93
C LEU A 166 2.33 15.54 -14.97
N GLY A 167 3.30 16.23 -15.55
CA GLY A 167 3.49 17.68 -15.45
C GLY A 167 4.45 18.06 -14.32
N GLU A 168 4.76 19.35 -14.23
CA GLU A 168 5.62 19.92 -13.18
C GLU A 168 4.86 20.08 -11.86
#